data_ead5e9e2fe092410c16c0c23f7ffe16b
#
_entry.id   ead5e9e2fe092410c16c0c23f7ffe16b
#
_cell.length_a   1.000
_cell.length_b   1.000
_cell.length_c   1.000
_cell.angle_alpha   90.00
_cell.angle_beta   90.00
_cell.angle_gamma   90.00
#
_symmetry.space_group_name_H-M   'P 1'
#
loop_
_entity.id
_entity.type
_entity.pdbx_description
1 polymer ?
#
loop_
_entity_poly.entity_id
_entity_poly.type
_entity_poly.pdbx_seq_one_letter_code
_entity_poly.pdbx_strand_id
1 'polypeptide(L)'
;MTAEQPRAAGSTAPPVWAPRRQQRPRAKRTARLTVEAALIAVGYLCYTLLRNAVPTHESRARLRAGELLRWESAVHLDPERTLNTALAGLRPLAVAADYYYATAHFLVVIAVAVWAARRAPGQARELRGAFYTLNGLALAGFWLFPLAPPRLLTGYGFIDTVAAFHTWGSWGSTSVDAASNQFAAMPSLHVGWALWCTVTIWTLTRHRIVRLLAAGYPVLTALVVLGTANHYLLDVAGGALALLLALAATAALPRHRRRRLAGVMHRW
;
A
#
# COMPACT_ATOMS: atom_id res chain seq x y z
N MET A 1 -59.10 55.25 -12.31
CA MET A 1 -57.70 55.36 -12.80
C MET A 1 -56.79 55.05 -11.62
N THR A 2 -56.37 53.80 -11.48
CA THR A 2 -55.48 53.33 -10.45
C THR A 2 -54.08 53.11 -11.08
N ALA A 3 -53.13 53.90 -10.68
CA ALA A 3 -51.74 53.85 -11.18
C ALA A 3 -51.02 52.63 -10.59
N GLU A 4 -50.56 51.77 -11.46
CA GLU A 4 -49.71 50.63 -11.15
C GLU A 4 -48.25 51.11 -10.98
N GLN A 5 -47.67 50.86 -9.77
CA GLN A 5 -46.25 51.14 -9.52
C GLN A 5 -45.39 50.00 -10.08
N PRO A 6 -44.27 50.25 -10.78
CA PRO A 6 -43.35 49.18 -11.23
C PRO A 6 -42.56 48.58 -10.08
N ARG A 7 -42.60 47.22 -9.94
CA ARG A 7 -41.78 46.44 -9.04
C ARG A 7 -40.31 46.60 -9.42
N ALA A 8 -39.49 47.10 -8.52
CA ALA A 8 -38.04 47.16 -8.64
C ALA A 8 -37.47 45.70 -8.73
N ALA A 9 -36.75 45.44 -9.81
CA ALA A 9 -36.01 44.18 -9.99
C ALA A 9 -34.88 44.11 -8.97
N GLY A 10 -34.97 43.18 -8.01
CA GLY A 10 -33.96 42.93 -6.98
C GLY A 10 -32.62 42.54 -7.61
N SER A 11 -31.58 43.31 -7.37
CA SER A 11 -30.21 43.02 -7.76
C SER A 11 -29.74 41.75 -7.00
N THR A 12 -29.43 40.68 -7.73
CA THR A 12 -28.91 39.41 -7.21
C THR A 12 -27.37 39.41 -7.08
N ALA A 13 -26.76 40.59 -6.90
CA ALA A 13 -25.32 40.63 -6.62
C ALA A 13 -25.00 40.02 -5.24
N PRO A 14 -24.06 39.08 -5.14
CA PRO A 14 -23.69 38.48 -3.86
C PRO A 14 -23.08 39.54 -2.96
N PRO A 15 -23.30 39.47 -1.63
CA PRO A 15 -22.83 40.46 -0.68
C PRO A 15 -21.29 40.59 -0.73
N VAL A 16 -20.81 41.83 -0.67
CA VAL A 16 -19.40 42.26 -0.79
C VAL A 16 -18.46 41.59 0.24
N TRP A 17 -19.00 41.04 1.32
CA TRP A 17 -18.26 40.38 2.41
C TRP A 17 -18.07 38.86 2.19
N ALA A 18 -18.65 38.27 1.18
CA ALA A 18 -18.46 36.85 0.95
C ALA A 18 -16.97 36.54 0.63
N PRO A 19 -16.26 35.75 1.44
CA PRO A 19 -14.87 35.48 1.20
C PRO A 19 -14.72 34.80 -0.15
N ARG A 20 -14.15 35.50 -1.13
CA ARG A 20 -13.80 34.94 -2.43
C ARG A 20 -12.96 33.71 -2.16
N ARG A 21 -13.46 32.50 -2.45
CA ARG A 21 -12.63 31.30 -2.51
C ARG A 21 -11.48 31.60 -3.48
N GLN A 22 -10.32 31.96 -2.91
CA GLN A 22 -9.09 32.14 -3.68
C GLN A 22 -8.78 30.81 -4.35
N GLN A 23 -9.13 30.70 -5.61
CA GLN A 23 -8.68 29.60 -6.46
C GLN A 23 -7.15 29.73 -6.52
N ARG A 24 -6.44 28.82 -5.86
CA ARG A 24 -4.97 28.79 -5.92
C ARG A 24 -4.55 28.72 -7.39
N PRO A 25 -3.59 29.54 -7.84
CA PRO A 25 -3.12 29.55 -9.23
C PRO A 25 -2.80 28.13 -9.72
N ARG A 26 -3.19 27.77 -10.94
CA ARG A 26 -2.93 26.45 -11.55
C ARG A 26 -1.46 26.01 -11.39
N ALA A 27 -0.52 26.95 -11.57
CA ALA A 27 0.93 26.72 -11.42
C ALA A 27 1.31 26.16 -10.04
N LYS A 28 0.76 26.70 -8.93
CA LYS A 28 1.03 26.19 -7.58
C LYS A 28 0.45 24.79 -7.34
N ARG A 29 -0.62 24.43 -8.03
CA ARG A 29 -1.21 23.10 -7.96
C ARG A 29 -0.35 22.07 -8.71
N THR A 30 0.13 22.43 -9.90
CA THR A 30 1.00 21.56 -10.70
C THR A 30 2.33 21.33 -10.00
N ALA A 31 3.03 22.37 -9.58
CA ALA A 31 4.29 22.25 -8.83
C ALA A 31 4.17 21.33 -7.60
N ARG A 32 3.04 21.42 -6.89
CA ARG A 32 2.79 20.53 -5.75
C ARG A 32 2.63 19.06 -6.16
N LEU A 33 1.91 18.77 -7.23
CA LEU A 33 1.74 17.38 -7.71
C LEU A 33 3.06 16.81 -8.21
N THR A 34 3.91 17.63 -8.84
CA THR A 34 5.25 17.23 -9.25
C THR A 34 6.12 16.86 -8.04
N VAL A 35 6.09 17.67 -6.98
CA VAL A 35 6.82 17.37 -5.73
C VAL A 35 6.30 16.08 -5.08
N GLU A 36 4.98 15.88 -5.02
CA GLU A 36 4.40 14.64 -4.49
C GLU A 36 4.83 13.41 -5.31
N ALA A 37 4.81 13.52 -6.65
CA ALA A 37 5.26 12.46 -7.54
C ALA A 37 6.76 12.15 -7.36
N ALA A 38 7.60 13.20 -7.24
CA ALA A 38 9.02 13.04 -6.98
C ALA A 38 9.30 12.36 -5.63
N LEU A 39 8.58 12.75 -4.57
CA LEU A 39 8.71 12.12 -3.25
C LEU A 39 8.32 10.64 -3.28
N ILE A 40 7.26 10.28 -4.01
CA ILE A 40 6.86 8.87 -4.20
C ILE A 40 7.95 8.11 -4.95
N ALA A 41 8.46 8.68 -6.05
CA ALA A 41 9.49 8.05 -6.87
C ALA A 41 10.82 7.85 -6.10
N VAL A 42 11.29 8.88 -5.41
CA VAL A 42 12.50 8.81 -4.58
C VAL A 42 12.30 7.84 -3.42
N GLY A 43 11.15 7.90 -2.74
CA GLY A 43 10.82 6.98 -1.65
C GLY A 43 10.80 5.52 -2.12
N TYR A 44 10.24 5.26 -3.30
CA TYR A 44 10.23 3.93 -3.91
C TYR A 44 11.65 3.46 -4.30
N LEU A 45 12.46 4.34 -4.89
CA LEU A 45 13.85 4.04 -5.25
C LEU A 45 14.67 3.71 -3.99
N CYS A 46 14.59 4.54 -2.95
CA CYS A 46 15.26 4.28 -1.68
C CYS A 46 14.80 2.95 -1.06
N TYR A 47 13.49 2.68 -1.06
CA TYR A 47 12.95 1.41 -0.60
C TYR A 47 13.53 0.23 -1.36
N THR A 48 13.55 0.29 -2.70
CA THR A 48 14.07 -0.79 -3.55
C THR A 48 15.56 -1.03 -3.31
N LEU A 49 16.36 0.04 -3.23
CA LEU A 49 17.79 -0.06 -2.94
C LEU A 49 18.06 -0.68 -1.56
N LEU A 50 17.36 -0.21 -0.52
CA LEU A 50 17.51 -0.72 0.84
C LEU A 50 17.03 -2.17 0.97
N ARG A 51 15.91 -2.54 0.31
CA ARG A 51 15.41 -3.91 0.27
C ARG A 51 16.41 -4.86 -0.39
N ASN A 52 17.00 -4.44 -1.51
CA ASN A 52 17.97 -5.26 -2.24
C ASN A 52 19.35 -5.31 -1.55
N ALA A 53 19.65 -4.35 -0.68
CA ALA A 53 20.86 -4.36 0.15
C ALA A 53 20.75 -5.29 1.37
N VAL A 54 19.59 -5.87 1.66
CA VAL A 54 19.43 -6.86 2.75
C VAL A 54 20.31 -8.08 2.44
N PRO A 55 21.23 -8.50 3.35
CA PRO A 55 22.05 -9.67 3.13
C PRO A 55 21.19 -10.92 2.94
N THR A 56 21.35 -11.59 1.81
CA THR A 56 20.60 -12.80 1.48
C THR A 56 21.30 -14.03 2.08
N HIS A 57 20.95 -14.37 3.30
CA HIS A 57 21.31 -15.67 3.90
C HIS A 57 20.20 -16.69 3.56
N GLU A 58 20.20 -17.21 2.35
CA GLU A 58 19.15 -18.11 1.84
C GLU A 58 18.89 -19.30 2.78
N SER A 59 19.92 -19.99 3.24
CA SER A 59 19.79 -21.13 4.15
C SER A 59 19.05 -20.75 5.45
N ARG A 60 19.39 -19.61 6.03
CA ARG A 60 18.74 -19.11 7.24
C ARG A 60 17.29 -18.70 6.98
N ALA A 61 17.02 -18.03 5.84
CA ALA A 61 15.68 -17.63 5.46
C ALA A 61 14.76 -18.82 5.22
N ARG A 62 15.28 -19.91 4.59
CA ARG A 62 14.53 -21.16 4.40
C ARG A 62 14.29 -21.91 5.71
N LEU A 63 15.29 -21.96 6.63
CA LEU A 63 15.12 -22.57 7.96
C LEU A 63 14.02 -21.86 8.75
N ARG A 64 14.07 -20.54 8.82
CA ARG A 64 13.04 -19.73 9.50
C ARG A 64 11.65 -19.92 8.89
N ALA A 65 11.57 -20.03 7.57
CA ALA A 65 10.33 -20.29 6.86
C ALA A 65 9.72 -21.64 7.23
N GLY A 66 10.54 -22.69 7.33
CA GLY A 66 10.09 -24.00 7.78
C GLY A 66 9.67 -24.01 9.26
N GLU A 67 10.35 -23.23 10.12
CA GLU A 67 9.94 -23.03 11.52
C GLU A 67 8.60 -22.30 11.63
N LEU A 68 8.43 -21.19 10.90
CA LEU A 68 7.21 -20.41 10.90
C LEU A 68 6.02 -21.26 10.43
N LEU A 69 6.16 -22.00 9.33
CA LEU A 69 5.12 -22.89 8.84
C LEU A 69 4.75 -23.99 9.86
N ARG A 70 5.74 -24.54 10.58
CA ARG A 70 5.46 -25.48 11.68
C ARG A 70 4.64 -24.85 12.80
N TRP A 71 4.94 -23.60 13.17
CA TRP A 71 4.16 -22.85 14.15
C TRP A 71 2.72 -22.62 13.69
N GLU A 72 2.52 -22.15 12.45
CA GLU A 72 1.18 -21.95 11.90
C GLU A 72 0.39 -23.27 11.86
N SER A 73 1.02 -24.36 11.40
CA SER A 73 0.39 -25.69 11.38
C SER A 73 0.06 -26.24 12.77
N ALA A 74 0.93 -26.00 13.77
CA ALA A 74 0.69 -26.46 15.14
C ALA A 74 -0.54 -25.81 15.78
N VAL A 75 -0.91 -24.61 15.34
CA VAL A 75 -2.12 -23.89 15.80
C VAL A 75 -3.24 -23.93 14.77
N HIS A 76 -3.12 -24.75 13.73
CA HIS A 76 -4.10 -24.90 12.62
C HIS A 76 -4.40 -23.58 11.90
N LEU A 77 -3.41 -22.72 11.75
CA LEU A 77 -3.49 -21.42 11.06
C LEU A 77 -2.55 -21.38 9.84
N ASP A 78 -2.59 -22.43 9.00
CA ASP A 78 -1.80 -22.55 7.77
C ASP A 78 -2.69 -22.69 6.51
N PRO A 79 -3.55 -21.69 6.22
CA PRO A 79 -4.48 -21.73 5.08
C PRO A 79 -3.77 -21.61 3.73
N GLU A 80 -2.53 -21.13 3.67
CA GLU A 80 -1.82 -20.78 2.44
C GLU A 80 -1.61 -22.00 1.53
N ARG A 81 -1.36 -23.18 2.07
CA ARG A 81 -1.23 -24.41 1.26
C ARG A 81 -2.55 -24.76 0.57
N THR A 82 -3.65 -24.75 1.31
CA THR A 82 -4.98 -25.02 0.77
C THR A 82 -5.37 -23.99 -0.28
N LEU A 83 -5.16 -22.72 0.01
CA LEU A 83 -5.45 -21.62 -0.92
C LEU A 83 -4.57 -21.70 -2.18
N ASN A 84 -3.28 -22.03 -2.02
CA ASN A 84 -2.36 -22.16 -3.13
C ASN A 84 -2.72 -23.34 -4.04
N THR A 85 -3.03 -24.51 -3.47
CA THR A 85 -3.47 -25.68 -4.26
C THR A 85 -4.78 -25.40 -5.00
N ALA A 86 -5.75 -24.77 -4.31
CA ALA A 86 -7.03 -24.40 -4.92
C ALA A 86 -6.85 -23.38 -6.06
N LEU A 87 -6.01 -22.35 -5.85
CA LEU A 87 -5.72 -21.34 -6.86
C LEU A 87 -4.97 -21.94 -8.06
N ALA A 88 -3.96 -22.76 -7.83
CA ALA A 88 -3.17 -23.39 -8.89
C ALA A 88 -4.01 -24.37 -9.75
N GLY A 89 -5.07 -24.96 -9.18
CA GLY A 89 -6.06 -25.76 -9.94
C GLY A 89 -6.90 -24.94 -10.93
N LEU A 90 -6.92 -23.61 -10.79
CA LEU A 90 -7.71 -22.67 -11.60
C LEU A 90 -6.78 -21.74 -12.41
N ARG A 91 -6.11 -22.27 -13.43
CA ARG A 91 -5.09 -21.54 -14.22
C ARG A 91 -5.46 -20.08 -14.56
N PRO A 92 -6.65 -19.74 -15.11
CA PRO A 92 -6.94 -18.36 -15.43
C PRO A 92 -6.96 -17.45 -14.20
N LEU A 93 -7.44 -17.94 -13.06
CA LEU A 93 -7.47 -17.21 -11.81
C LEU A 93 -6.07 -17.05 -11.20
N ALA A 94 -5.24 -18.09 -11.28
CA ALA A 94 -3.85 -18.04 -10.85
C ALA A 94 -3.04 -17.00 -11.63
N VAL A 95 -3.17 -17.01 -12.97
CA VAL A 95 -2.55 -16.03 -13.85
C VAL A 95 -3.02 -14.59 -13.51
N ALA A 96 -4.33 -14.39 -13.29
CA ALA A 96 -4.86 -13.10 -12.88
C ALA A 96 -4.33 -12.67 -11.51
N ALA A 97 -4.19 -13.60 -10.55
CA ALA A 97 -3.64 -13.35 -9.23
C ALA A 97 -2.15 -12.98 -9.28
N ASP A 98 -1.35 -13.62 -10.13
CA ASP A 98 0.07 -13.28 -10.32
C ASP A 98 0.23 -11.85 -10.86
N TYR A 99 -0.57 -11.46 -11.88
CA TYR A 99 -0.54 -10.09 -12.40
C TYR A 99 -1.08 -9.08 -11.37
N TYR A 100 -2.12 -9.43 -10.62
CA TYR A 100 -2.59 -8.60 -9.51
C TYR A 100 -1.48 -8.39 -8.48
N TYR A 101 -0.81 -9.47 -8.05
CA TYR A 101 0.31 -9.41 -7.12
C TYR A 101 1.43 -8.49 -7.64
N ALA A 102 1.78 -8.58 -8.91
CA ALA A 102 2.86 -7.80 -9.49
C ALA A 102 2.54 -6.31 -9.67
N THR A 103 1.26 -5.94 -9.88
CA THR A 103 0.91 -4.59 -10.37
C THR A 103 -0.08 -3.82 -9.50
N ALA A 104 -1.12 -4.48 -8.97
CA ALA A 104 -2.27 -3.78 -8.38
C ALA A 104 -1.87 -2.90 -7.19
N HIS A 105 -0.98 -3.37 -6.33
CA HIS A 105 -0.55 -2.62 -5.16
C HIS A 105 0.11 -1.28 -5.51
N PHE A 106 0.93 -1.21 -6.58
CA PHE A 106 1.52 0.04 -7.05
C PHE A 106 0.47 0.98 -7.61
N LEU A 107 -0.38 0.48 -8.50
CA LEU A 107 -1.40 1.29 -9.16
C LEU A 107 -2.40 1.87 -8.15
N VAL A 108 -2.89 1.04 -7.23
CA VAL A 108 -3.87 1.46 -6.22
C VAL A 108 -3.26 2.43 -5.22
N VAL A 109 -2.06 2.15 -4.70
CA VAL A 109 -1.37 3.06 -3.76
C VAL A 109 -1.11 4.43 -4.38
N ILE A 110 -0.60 4.47 -5.62
CA ILE A 110 -0.35 5.73 -6.33
C ILE A 110 -1.67 6.48 -6.56
N ALA A 111 -2.71 5.79 -7.03
CA ALA A 111 -4.02 6.39 -7.27
C ALA A 111 -4.61 7.00 -5.99
N VAL A 112 -4.58 6.24 -4.87
CA VAL A 112 -5.09 6.69 -3.57
C VAL A 112 -4.24 7.84 -3.03
N ALA A 113 -2.92 7.79 -3.12
CA ALA A 113 -2.03 8.87 -2.68
C ALA A 113 -2.29 10.17 -3.45
N VAL A 114 -2.38 10.10 -4.78
CA VAL A 114 -2.68 11.25 -5.65
C VAL A 114 -4.08 11.80 -5.37
N TRP A 115 -5.07 10.92 -5.21
CA TRP A 115 -6.43 11.33 -4.87
C TRP A 115 -6.49 12.04 -3.51
N ALA A 116 -5.85 11.48 -2.49
CA ALA A 116 -5.75 12.08 -1.15
C ALA A 116 -5.06 13.46 -1.18
N ALA A 117 -3.94 13.57 -1.91
CA ALA A 117 -3.20 14.84 -2.04
C ALA A 117 -4.04 15.93 -2.72
N ARG A 118 -4.92 15.55 -3.65
CA ARG A 118 -5.83 16.50 -4.34
C ARG A 118 -7.01 16.91 -3.47
N ARG A 119 -7.60 15.94 -2.72
CA ARG A 119 -8.84 16.16 -1.98
C ARG A 119 -8.61 16.84 -0.63
N ALA A 120 -7.63 16.40 0.15
CA ALA A 120 -7.38 16.88 1.51
C ALA A 120 -5.87 16.94 1.82
N PRO A 121 -5.16 17.93 1.27
CA PRO A 121 -3.71 18.02 1.34
C PRO A 121 -3.12 17.97 2.76
N GLY A 122 -3.83 18.48 3.76
CA GLY A 122 -3.38 18.44 5.17
C GLY A 122 -3.39 17.04 5.74
N GLN A 123 -4.50 16.31 5.56
CA GLN A 123 -4.66 14.92 6.02
C GLN A 123 -3.77 13.96 5.20
N ALA A 124 -3.66 14.17 3.89
CA ALA A 124 -2.78 13.39 3.03
C ALA A 124 -1.32 13.40 3.50
N ARG A 125 -0.86 14.51 4.09
CA ARG A 125 0.48 14.64 4.65
C ARG A 125 0.68 13.75 5.88
N GLU A 126 -0.30 13.68 6.77
CA GLU A 126 -0.26 12.83 7.97
C GLU A 126 -0.32 11.35 7.57
N LEU A 127 -1.22 10.98 6.65
CA LEU A 127 -1.34 9.62 6.12
C LEU A 127 -0.08 9.16 5.38
N ARG A 128 0.60 10.06 4.67
CA ARG A 128 1.89 9.78 4.05
C ARG A 128 2.99 9.54 5.09
N GLY A 129 2.97 10.27 6.22
CA GLY A 129 3.86 9.99 7.35
C GLY A 129 3.73 8.56 7.84
N ALA A 130 2.49 8.08 8.03
CA ALA A 130 2.21 6.69 8.38
C ALA A 130 2.70 5.71 7.30
N PHE A 131 2.53 6.04 6.02
CA PHE A 131 3.02 5.22 4.91
C PHE A 131 4.55 5.04 4.93
N TYR A 132 5.31 6.12 5.12
CA TYR A 132 6.77 6.01 5.21
C TYR A 132 7.22 5.28 6.48
N THR A 133 6.54 5.48 7.60
CA THR A 133 6.83 4.74 8.84
C THR A 133 6.57 3.24 8.67
N LEU A 134 5.46 2.87 8.02
CA LEU A 134 5.15 1.48 7.65
C LEU A 134 6.28 0.86 6.81
N ASN A 135 6.74 1.56 5.76
CA ASN A 135 7.84 1.07 4.92
C ASN A 135 9.15 0.95 5.70
N GLY A 136 9.45 1.89 6.61
CA GLY A 136 10.61 1.82 7.49
C GLY A 136 10.57 0.62 8.44
N LEU A 137 9.41 0.36 9.06
CA LEU A 137 9.20 -0.82 9.91
C LEU A 137 9.34 -2.12 9.13
N ALA A 138 8.81 -2.16 7.91
CA ALA A 138 8.94 -3.35 7.06
C ALA A 138 10.39 -3.60 6.63
N LEU A 139 11.13 -2.56 6.25
CA LEU A 139 12.56 -2.68 5.95
C LEU A 139 13.34 -3.20 7.16
N ALA A 140 13.06 -2.68 8.36
CA ALA A 140 13.65 -3.21 9.58
C ALA A 140 13.32 -4.70 9.78
N GLY A 141 12.07 -5.11 9.53
CA GLY A 141 11.65 -6.51 9.56
C GLY A 141 12.45 -7.37 8.58
N PHE A 142 12.61 -6.94 7.32
CA PHE A 142 13.38 -7.67 6.30
C PHE A 142 14.86 -7.84 6.69
N TRP A 143 15.45 -6.84 7.32
CA TRP A 143 16.84 -6.92 7.81
C TRP A 143 16.99 -7.80 9.03
N LEU A 144 16.07 -7.73 9.98
CA LEU A 144 16.14 -8.50 11.25
C LEU A 144 15.66 -9.94 11.08
N PHE A 145 14.69 -10.15 10.19
CA PHE A 145 14.04 -11.45 10.01
C PHE A 145 13.87 -11.79 8.51
N PRO A 146 14.96 -12.00 7.75
CA PRO A 146 14.85 -12.51 6.39
C PRO A 146 14.12 -13.84 6.38
N LEU A 147 13.09 -13.94 5.53
CA LEU A 147 12.16 -15.06 5.46
C LEU A 147 11.90 -15.44 4.01
N ALA A 148 12.08 -16.73 3.68
CA ALA A 148 11.75 -17.23 2.36
C ALA A 148 10.23 -17.36 2.20
N PRO A 149 9.64 -16.91 1.08
CA PRO A 149 8.22 -17.11 0.83
C PRO A 149 7.89 -18.60 0.64
N PRO A 150 6.63 -19.03 0.87
CA PRO A 150 6.24 -20.45 0.79
C PRO A 150 6.60 -21.11 -0.55
N ARG A 151 6.44 -20.40 -1.68
CA ARG A 151 6.75 -20.91 -3.04
C ARG A 151 8.21 -21.35 -3.23
N LEU A 152 9.14 -20.87 -2.39
CA LEU A 152 10.55 -21.26 -2.42
C LEU A 152 10.89 -22.43 -1.50
N LEU A 153 9.91 -22.96 -0.73
CA LEU A 153 10.11 -24.10 0.13
C LEU A 153 9.89 -25.41 -0.63
N THR A 154 10.97 -26.09 -0.99
CA THR A 154 10.90 -27.41 -1.62
C THR A 154 10.46 -28.48 -0.61
N GLY A 155 9.61 -29.41 -1.05
CA GLY A 155 9.13 -30.51 -0.20
C GLY A 155 7.93 -30.19 0.71
N TYR A 156 7.42 -28.95 0.71
CA TYR A 156 6.27 -28.54 1.52
C TYR A 156 4.94 -28.49 0.76
N GLY A 157 4.94 -28.88 -0.53
CA GLY A 157 3.72 -28.98 -1.34
C GLY A 157 3.16 -27.64 -1.85
N PHE A 158 3.95 -26.57 -1.82
CA PHE A 158 3.59 -25.31 -2.47
C PHE A 158 3.90 -25.32 -3.96
N ILE A 159 3.03 -24.66 -4.73
CA ILE A 159 3.17 -24.48 -6.17
C ILE A 159 3.54 -23.02 -6.43
N ASP A 160 4.68 -22.80 -7.08
CA ASP A 160 5.04 -21.47 -7.60
C ASP A 160 4.23 -21.22 -8.88
N THR A 161 3.13 -20.45 -8.74
CA THR A 161 2.20 -20.18 -9.84
C THR A 161 2.86 -19.37 -10.95
N VAL A 162 3.80 -18.48 -10.62
CA VAL A 162 4.54 -17.67 -11.58
C VAL A 162 5.41 -18.57 -12.46
N ALA A 163 6.13 -19.52 -11.87
CA ALA A 163 6.95 -20.49 -12.59
C ALA A 163 6.09 -21.49 -13.37
N ALA A 164 5.02 -22.01 -12.75
CA ALA A 164 4.14 -23.03 -13.33
C ALA A 164 3.36 -22.51 -14.56
N PHE A 165 2.94 -21.25 -14.55
CA PHE A 165 2.11 -20.67 -15.62
C PHE A 165 2.85 -19.65 -16.49
N HIS A 166 4.17 -19.49 -16.30
CA HIS A 166 5.01 -18.58 -17.09
C HIS A 166 4.44 -17.15 -17.11
N THR A 167 4.00 -16.65 -15.96
CA THR A 167 3.49 -15.29 -15.83
C THR A 167 4.63 -14.27 -15.76
N TRP A 168 4.35 -12.99 -15.68
CA TRP A 168 5.31 -11.89 -15.86
C TRP A 168 6.60 -12.00 -15.04
N GLY A 169 6.59 -12.60 -13.86
CA GLY A 169 7.80 -12.83 -13.07
C GLY A 169 8.80 -13.80 -13.70
N SER A 170 8.36 -14.66 -14.63
CA SER A 170 9.20 -15.64 -15.30
C SER A 170 9.91 -15.12 -16.58
N TRP A 171 9.55 -13.94 -17.06
CA TRP A 171 10.15 -13.36 -18.29
C TRP A 171 11.57 -12.88 -18.10
N GLY A 172 11.99 -12.70 -16.86
CA GLY A 172 13.30 -12.22 -16.55
C GLY A 172 14.03 -13.11 -15.56
N SER A 173 13.76 -14.41 -15.57
CA SER A 173 14.19 -15.37 -14.56
C SER A 173 15.68 -15.35 -14.20
N THR A 174 16.51 -14.66 -14.98
CA THR A 174 17.94 -14.49 -14.68
C THR A 174 18.33 -13.08 -14.24
N SER A 175 17.57 -12.03 -14.57
CA SER A 175 17.98 -10.64 -14.29
C SER A 175 17.09 -9.91 -13.30
N VAL A 176 15.76 -10.09 -13.33
CA VAL A 176 14.84 -9.37 -12.43
C VAL A 176 14.70 -10.12 -11.11
N ASP A 177 14.66 -11.45 -11.12
CA ASP A 177 14.64 -12.26 -9.89
C ASP A 177 16.00 -12.19 -9.15
N ALA A 178 17.11 -12.14 -9.89
CA ALA A 178 18.43 -11.92 -9.31
C ALA A 178 18.60 -10.48 -8.76
N ALA A 179 17.85 -9.51 -9.30
CA ALA A 179 17.90 -8.11 -8.85
C ALA A 179 16.95 -7.80 -7.69
N SER A 180 16.03 -8.71 -7.33
CA SER A 180 15.07 -8.48 -6.24
C SER A 180 15.31 -9.46 -5.09
N ASN A 181 15.43 -8.93 -3.88
CA ASN A 181 15.54 -9.77 -2.68
C ASN A 181 14.23 -10.54 -2.46
N GLN A 182 14.26 -11.84 -2.77
CA GLN A 182 13.10 -12.72 -2.63
C GLN A 182 12.83 -13.15 -1.17
N PHE A 183 13.79 -12.92 -0.25
CA PHE A 183 13.72 -13.29 1.17
C PHE A 183 13.15 -12.20 2.07
N ALA A 184 12.51 -11.20 1.50
CA ALA A 184 11.85 -10.09 2.19
C ALA A 184 10.32 -10.36 2.31
N ALA A 185 9.94 -11.52 2.88
CA ALA A 185 8.53 -11.88 2.99
C ALA A 185 7.85 -11.22 4.20
N MET A 186 8.50 -11.13 5.36
CA MET A 186 7.89 -10.64 6.60
C MET A 186 8.42 -9.27 7.01
N PRO A 187 7.51 -8.29 7.28
CA PRO A 187 6.06 -8.32 7.18
C PRO A 187 5.55 -8.08 5.74
N SER A 188 4.32 -8.55 5.41
CA SER A 188 3.74 -8.34 4.09
C SER A 188 3.41 -6.87 3.83
N LEU A 189 4.20 -6.20 2.99
CA LEU A 189 3.90 -4.83 2.56
C LEU A 189 2.71 -4.74 1.61
N HIS A 190 2.40 -5.78 0.86
CA HIS A 190 1.20 -5.80 0.02
C HIS A 190 -0.05 -5.57 0.86
N VAL A 191 -0.17 -6.31 1.98
CA VAL A 191 -1.29 -6.16 2.91
C VAL A 191 -1.21 -4.85 3.67
N GLY A 192 -0.03 -4.46 4.14
CA GLY A 192 0.19 -3.18 4.81
C GLY A 192 -0.23 -1.98 3.95
N TRP A 193 0.10 -1.98 2.67
CA TRP A 193 -0.28 -0.93 1.72
C TRP A 193 -1.77 -0.97 1.38
N ALA A 194 -2.35 -2.16 1.24
CA ALA A 194 -3.79 -2.30 1.01
C ALA A 194 -4.60 -1.75 2.19
N LEU A 195 -4.20 -2.06 3.40
CA LEU A 195 -4.81 -1.52 4.62
C LEU A 195 -4.60 0.00 4.74
N TRP A 196 -3.42 0.52 4.38
CA TRP A 196 -3.17 1.96 4.33
C TRP A 196 -4.10 2.67 3.34
N CYS A 197 -4.34 2.08 2.16
CA CYS A 197 -5.31 2.60 1.20
C CYS A 197 -6.72 2.64 1.80
N THR A 198 -7.13 1.58 2.49
CA THR A 198 -8.42 1.50 3.18
C THR A 198 -8.57 2.61 4.22
N VAL A 199 -7.59 2.76 5.12
CA VAL A 199 -7.58 3.80 6.15
C VAL A 199 -7.64 5.20 5.52
N THR A 200 -6.88 5.42 4.46
CA THR A 200 -6.86 6.69 3.72
C THR A 200 -8.22 7.02 3.11
N ILE A 201 -8.83 6.05 2.44
CA ILE A 201 -10.15 6.21 1.83
C ILE A 201 -11.22 6.46 2.91
N TRP A 202 -11.21 5.70 4.00
CA TRP A 202 -12.17 5.84 5.09
C TRP A 202 -12.05 7.18 5.82
N THR A 203 -10.84 7.70 5.92
CA THR A 203 -10.59 9.03 6.53
C THR A 203 -11.13 10.16 5.65
N LEU A 204 -11.05 10.03 4.32
CA LEU A 204 -11.29 11.12 3.38
C LEU A 204 -12.68 11.09 2.70
N THR A 205 -13.42 9.99 2.77
CA THR A 205 -14.78 9.90 2.21
C THR A 205 -15.74 9.21 3.17
N ARG A 206 -17.02 9.59 3.08
CA ARG A 206 -18.12 8.93 3.80
C ARG A 206 -19.02 8.10 2.90
N HIS A 207 -18.69 8.02 1.60
CA HIS A 207 -19.48 7.26 0.64
C HIS A 207 -19.41 5.76 0.94
N ARG A 208 -20.56 5.13 1.27
CA ARG A 208 -20.62 3.76 1.80
C ARG A 208 -20.04 2.73 0.83
N ILE A 209 -20.40 2.80 -0.46
CA ILE A 209 -19.91 1.85 -1.48
C ILE A 209 -18.39 1.94 -1.61
N VAL A 210 -17.83 3.16 -1.65
CA VAL A 210 -16.38 3.36 -1.76
C VAL A 210 -15.65 2.80 -0.55
N ARG A 211 -16.21 2.96 0.66
CA ARG A 211 -15.66 2.37 1.88
C ARG A 211 -15.72 0.85 1.87
N LEU A 212 -16.84 0.28 1.38
CA LEU A 212 -17.00 -1.18 1.29
C LEU A 212 -15.97 -1.77 0.31
N LEU A 213 -15.83 -1.19 -0.87
CA LEU A 213 -14.81 -1.61 -1.85
C LEU A 213 -13.39 -1.48 -1.27
N ALA A 214 -13.12 -0.38 -0.55
CA ALA A 214 -11.83 -0.19 0.11
C ALA A 214 -11.59 -1.25 1.21
N ALA A 215 -12.60 -1.70 1.94
CA ALA A 215 -12.48 -2.77 2.94
C ALA A 215 -12.26 -4.15 2.28
N GLY A 216 -12.84 -4.39 1.12
CA GLY A 216 -12.62 -5.62 0.35
C GLY A 216 -11.22 -5.74 -0.23
N TYR A 217 -10.55 -4.61 -0.49
CA TYR A 217 -9.23 -4.58 -1.12
C TYR A 217 -8.13 -5.32 -0.32
N PRO A 218 -7.92 -5.09 0.99
CA PRO A 218 -6.94 -5.85 1.77
C PRO A 218 -7.31 -7.33 1.93
N VAL A 219 -8.59 -7.67 1.96
CA VAL A 219 -9.04 -9.08 1.99
C VAL A 219 -8.65 -9.79 0.69
N LEU A 220 -8.97 -9.18 -0.47
CA LEU A 220 -8.55 -9.70 -1.78
C LEU A 220 -7.03 -9.81 -1.86
N THR A 221 -6.30 -8.79 -1.40
CA THR A 221 -4.84 -8.81 -1.39
C THR A 221 -4.30 -9.95 -0.53
N ALA A 222 -4.86 -10.18 0.67
CA ALA A 222 -4.46 -11.29 1.53
C ALA A 222 -4.70 -12.65 0.84
N LEU A 223 -5.87 -12.86 0.22
CA LEU A 223 -6.18 -14.07 -0.53
C LEU A 223 -5.20 -14.30 -1.70
N VAL A 224 -4.85 -13.24 -2.42
CA VAL A 224 -3.89 -13.31 -3.52
C VAL A 224 -2.50 -13.68 -3.02
N VAL A 225 -1.97 -12.99 -1.99
CA VAL A 225 -0.60 -13.24 -1.53
C VAL A 225 -0.42 -14.62 -0.88
N LEU A 226 -1.48 -15.14 -0.23
CA LEU A 226 -1.49 -16.51 0.31
C LEU A 226 -1.68 -17.53 -0.82
N GLY A 227 -2.64 -17.33 -1.71
CA GLY A 227 -2.93 -18.24 -2.81
C GLY A 227 -1.79 -18.37 -3.82
N THR A 228 -1.04 -17.31 -4.08
CA THR A 228 0.17 -17.35 -4.93
C THR A 228 1.42 -17.83 -4.18
N ALA A 229 1.28 -18.28 -2.93
CA ALA A 229 2.37 -18.74 -2.05
C ALA A 229 3.53 -17.73 -1.92
N ASN A 230 3.23 -16.43 -1.96
CA ASN A 230 4.20 -15.38 -1.74
C ASN A 230 4.34 -14.98 -0.26
N HIS A 231 3.34 -15.29 0.59
CA HIS A 231 3.32 -14.95 2.00
C HIS A 231 2.68 -16.05 2.85
N TYR A 232 3.02 -16.06 4.14
CA TYR A 232 2.36 -16.81 5.20
C TYR A 232 1.25 -15.97 5.83
N LEU A 233 0.35 -16.60 6.59
CA LEU A 233 -0.68 -15.88 7.34
C LEU A 233 -0.07 -14.93 8.36
N LEU A 234 1.03 -15.33 9.03
CA LEU A 234 1.77 -14.45 9.95
C LEU A 234 2.42 -13.24 9.26
N ASP A 235 2.82 -13.35 7.99
CA ASP A 235 3.28 -12.18 7.22
C ASP A 235 2.15 -11.16 7.01
N VAL A 236 0.94 -11.68 6.73
CA VAL A 236 -0.27 -10.86 6.58
C VAL A 236 -0.59 -10.13 7.89
N ALA A 237 -0.57 -10.86 9.01
CA ALA A 237 -0.76 -10.28 10.34
C ALA A 237 0.36 -9.27 10.69
N GLY A 238 1.60 -9.59 10.34
CA GLY A 238 2.76 -8.71 10.49
C GLY A 238 2.61 -7.40 9.71
N GLY A 239 2.09 -7.46 8.49
CA GLY A 239 1.79 -6.27 7.67
C GLY A 239 0.71 -5.38 8.29
N ALA A 240 -0.34 -5.99 8.85
CA ALA A 240 -1.38 -5.27 9.57
C ALA A 240 -0.83 -4.62 10.85
N LEU A 241 -0.05 -5.35 11.64
CA LEU A 241 0.59 -4.84 12.86
C LEU A 241 1.54 -3.69 12.55
N ALA A 242 2.36 -3.80 11.50
CA ALA A 242 3.27 -2.75 11.08
C ALA A 242 2.52 -1.46 10.72
N LEU A 243 1.36 -1.55 10.05
CA LEU A 243 0.52 -0.38 9.80
C LEU A 243 -0.06 0.21 11.08
N LEU A 244 -0.58 -0.61 12.00
CA LEU A 244 -1.10 -0.14 13.28
C LEU A 244 -0.04 0.62 14.07
N LEU A 245 1.19 0.08 14.15
CA LEU A 245 2.32 0.73 14.79
C LEU A 245 2.70 2.05 14.09
N ALA A 246 2.69 2.08 12.76
CA ALA A 246 2.96 3.28 11.98
C ALA A 246 1.92 4.38 12.23
N LEU A 247 0.63 4.02 12.30
CA LEU A 247 -0.45 4.95 12.62
C LEU A 247 -0.32 5.47 14.05
N ALA A 248 -0.04 4.60 15.01
CA ALA A 248 0.16 4.97 16.42
C ALA A 248 1.36 5.92 16.59
N ALA A 249 2.50 5.59 15.97
CA ALA A 249 3.70 6.44 16.01
C ALA A 249 3.44 7.82 15.41
N THR A 250 2.76 7.91 14.26
CA THR A 250 2.41 9.19 13.67
C THR A 250 1.37 9.95 14.49
N ALA A 251 0.46 9.25 15.17
CA ALA A 251 -0.50 9.88 16.07
C ALA A 251 0.13 10.43 17.35
N ALA A 252 1.17 9.80 17.86
CA ALA A 252 1.90 10.25 19.05
C ALA A 252 2.76 11.50 18.82
N LEU A 253 3.13 11.81 17.54
CA LEU A 253 3.92 13.00 17.26
C LEU A 253 3.12 14.29 17.57
N PRO A 254 3.69 15.26 18.32
CA PRO A 254 3.05 16.54 18.58
C PRO A 254 2.66 17.25 17.28
N ARG A 255 1.48 17.89 17.23
CA ARG A 255 0.96 18.55 16.03
C ARG A 255 1.93 19.56 15.40
N HIS A 256 2.72 20.27 16.18
CA HIS A 256 3.75 21.18 15.70
C HIS A 256 4.94 20.43 15.04
N ARG A 257 5.39 19.29 15.57
CA ARG A 257 6.42 18.42 14.94
C ARG A 257 5.92 17.78 13.68
N ARG A 258 4.66 17.28 13.65
CA ARG A 258 4.02 16.77 12.43
C ARG A 258 4.03 17.83 11.31
N ARG A 259 3.76 19.11 11.67
CA ARG A 259 3.80 20.22 10.71
C ARG A 259 5.23 20.59 10.28
N ARG A 260 6.24 20.49 11.15
CA ARG A 260 7.65 20.77 10.82
C ARG A 260 8.27 19.70 9.95
N LEU A 261 8.14 18.41 10.27
CA LEU A 261 8.65 17.31 9.44
C LEU A 261 8.03 17.32 8.03
N ALA A 262 6.77 17.70 7.97
CA ALA A 262 6.09 17.92 6.69
C ALA A 262 6.50 19.23 5.99
N GLY A 263 7.01 20.24 6.70
CA GLY A 263 7.44 21.53 6.16
C GLY A 263 8.89 21.54 5.66
N VAL A 264 9.76 20.69 6.19
CA VAL A 264 11.13 20.54 5.70
C VAL A 264 11.15 20.01 4.26
N MET A 265 10.21 19.12 3.91
CA MET A 265 10.03 18.62 2.54
C MET A 265 9.35 19.64 1.58
N HIS A 266 9.06 20.86 2.02
CA HIS A 266 8.41 21.90 1.21
C HIS A 266 9.29 23.15 0.99
N ARG A 267 10.51 23.16 1.48
CA ARG A 267 11.44 24.29 1.28
C ARG A 267 12.47 24.07 0.19
N TRP A 268 12.39 22.91 -0.49
CA TRP A 268 13.23 22.59 -1.65
C TRP A 268 12.38 22.43 -2.91
#